data_f006f383281ebe2aff06a279449a67c6
#
_entry.id   f006f383281ebe2aff06a279449a67c6
#
_cell.length_a   1.000
_cell.length_b   1.000
_cell.length_c   1.000
_cell.angle_alpha   90.00
_cell.angle_beta   90.00
_cell.angle_gamma   90.00
#
_symmetry.space_group_name_H-M   'P 1'
#
loop_
_entity.id
_entity.type
_entity.pdbx_description
1 polymer ?
#
loop_
_entity_poly.entity_id
_entity_poly.type
_entity_poly.pdbx_seq_one_letter_code
_entity_poly.pdbx_strand_id
1 'polypeptide(L)'
;MEISSNSTINQNLYLNNNQTLNRIATGIELNQSSDNSSALAIANNLLAQGNGYSKAIENTNSAIASTQIASSAITEQSSILDNIKEKLLQASTDTTSQDGREMILKDIQSQLNQF
;
A
#
# COMPACT_ATOMS: atom_id res chain seq x y z
N MET A 1 27.51 -24.61 -55.83
CA MET A 1 26.48 -23.67 -55.34
C MET A 1 25.37 -24.32 -54.51
N GLU A 2 25.03 -25.58 -54.69
CA GLU A 2 23.96 -26.28 -53.91
C GLU A 2 24.31 -26.61 -52.45
N ILE A 3 25.57 -26.86 -52.13
CA ILE A 3 25.98 -27.24 -50.75
C ILE A 3 25.88 -26.06 -49.80
N SER A 4 26.13 -24.84 -50.29
CA SER A 4 26.08 -23.61 -49.47
C SER A 4 24.64 -23.22 -49.09
N SER A 5 23.68 -23.41 -50.03
CA SER A 5 22.25 -23.10 -49.75
C SER A 5 21.62 -24.11 -48.79
N ASN A 6 22.03 -25.38 -48.83
CA ASN A 6 21.51 -26.42 -47.94
C ASN A 6 22.01 -26.25 -46.50
N SER A 7 23.24 -25.76 -46.32
CA SER A 7 23.79 -25.40 -44.99
C SER A 7 23.06 -24.22 -44.34
N THR A 8 22.72 -23.22 -45.14
CA THR A 8 21.99 -22.04 -44.65
C THR A 8 20.55 -22.36 -44.27
N ILE A 9 19.88 -23.24 -45.04
CA ILE A 9 18.52 -23.73 -44.74
C ILE A 9 18.52 -24.53 -43.43
N ASN A 10 19.49 -25.41 -43.21
CA ASN A 10 19.61 -26.18 -41.99
C ASN A 10 19.85 -25.27 -40.77
N GLN A 11 20.73 -24.28 -40.86
CA GLN A 11 20.96 -23.33 -39.76
C GLN A 11 19.72 -22.54 -39.41
N ASN A 12 18.95 -22.06 -40.37
CA ASN A 12 17.69 -21.36 -40.15
C ASN A 12 16.62 -22.25 -39.50
N LEU A 13 16.56 -23.53 -39.85
CA LEU A 13 15.66 -24.50 -39.22
C LEU A 13 16.04 -24.77 -37.76
N TYR A 14 17.32 -24.88 -37.43
CA TYR A 14 17.79 -25.05 -36.04
C TYR A 14 17.52 -23.82 -35.19
N LEU A 15 17.69 -22.60 -35.71
CA LEU A 15 17.40 -21.35 -35.01
C LEU A 15 15.90 -21.19 -34.74
N ASN A 16 15.05 -21.45 -35.71
CA ASN A 16 13.60 -21.40 -35.56
C ASN A 16 13.08 -22.45 -34.57
N ASN A 17 13.62 -23.67 -34.59
CA ASN A 17 13.26 -24.70 -33.64
C ASN A 17 13.65 -24.32 -32.19
N ASN A 18 14.83 -23.78 -32.00
CA ASN A 18 15.25 -23.32 -30.65
C ASN A 18 14.39 -22.18 -30.12
N GLN A 19 13.99 -21.23 -30.97
CA GLN A 19 13.06 -20.17 -30.58
C GLN A 19 11.68 -20.73 -30.22
N THR A 20 11.17 -21.67 -31.02
CA THR A 20 9.88 -22.31 -30.76
C THR A 20 9.92 -23.13 -29.44
N LEU A 21 10.98 -23.88 -29.21
CA LEU A 21 11.18 -24.65 -27.98
C LEU A 21 11.25 -23.76 -26.76
N ASN A 22 11.93 -22.61 -26.85
CA ASN A 22 11.99 -21.62 -25.76
C ASN A 22 10.60 -21.02 -25.47
N ARG A 23 9.83 -20.69 -26.50
CA ARG A 23 8.44 -20.19 -26.32
C ARG A 23 7.54 -21.23 -25.66
N ILE A 24 7.66 -22.50 -26.06
CA ILE A 24 6.91 -23.59 -25.44
C ILE A 24 7.34 -23.84 -24.01
N ALA A 25 8.65 -23.81 -23.73
CA ALA A 25 9.20 -24.08 -22.39
C ALA A 25 8.86 -22.97 -21.36
N THR A 26 8.80 -21.72 -21.80
CA THR A 26 8.52 -20.58 -20.95
C THR A 26 7.03 -20.19 -20.94
N GLY A 27 6.25 -20.63 -21.91
CA GLY A 27 4.87 -20.22 -22.12
C GLY A 27 4.72 -18.73 -22.50
N ILE A 28 5.82 -18.07 -22.86
CA ILE A 28 5.87 -16.63 -23.19
C ILE A 28 6.31 -16.47 -24.64
N GLU A 29 5.53 -15.77 -25.46
CA GLU A 29 5.81 -15.55 -26.88
C GLU A 29 7.00 -14.59 -27.11
N LEU A 30 7.20 -13.63 -26.19
CA LEU A 30 8.24 -12.60 -26.26
C LEU A 30 9.29 -12.83 -25.16
N ASN A 31 10.29 -13.65 -25.44
CA ASN A 31 11.32 -14.03 -24.47
C ASN A 31 12.61 -13.22 -24.62
N GLN A 32 12.89 -12.72 -25.83
CA GLN A 32 14.12 -11.98 -26.16
C GLN A 32 13.81 -10.74 -27.00
N SER A 33 14.67 -9.74 -26.87
CA SER A 33 14.59 -8.51 -27.69
C SER A 33 14.69 -8.76 -29.19
N SER A 34 15.26 -9.89 -29.60
CA SER A 34 15.35 -10.33 -31.00
C SER A 34 14.01 -10.78 -31.58
N ASP A 35 13.03 -11.16 -30.73
CA ASP A 35 11.72 -11.65 -31.23
C ASP A 35 10.85 -10.47 -31.71
N ASN A 36 10.71 -9.43 -30.87
CA ASN A 36 10.10 -8.15 -31.22
C ASN A 36 10.43 -7.11 -30.12
N SER A 37 11.45 -6.28 -30.38
CA SER A 37 11.93 -5.29 -29.42
C SER A 37 10.87 -4.27 -29.00
N SER A 38 10.01 -3.85 -29.93
CA SER A 38 8.94 -2.89 -29.65
C SER A 38 7.86 -3.50 -28.76
N ALA A 39 7.41 -4.72 -29.04
CA ALA A 39 6.40 -5.41 -28.26
C ALA A 39 6.92 -5.77 -26.87
N LEU A 40 8.19 -6.17 -26.74
CA LEU A 40 8.83 -6.43 -25.45
C LEU A 40 8.95 -5.16 -24.60
N ALA A 41 9.31 -4.03 -25.23
CA ALA A 41 9.36 -2.73 -24.52
C ALA A 41 7.98 -2.30 -24.01
N ILE A 42 6.92 -2.48 -24.80
CA ILE A 42 5.54 -2.21 -24.39
C ILE A 42 5.13 -3.13 -23.24
N ALA A 43 5.41 -4.44 -23.35
CA ALA A 43 5.10 -5.40 -22.29
C ALA A 43 5.81 -5.06 -20.97
N ASN A 44 7.08 -4.71 -21.01
CA ASN A 44 7.84 -4.29 -19.83
C ASN A 44 7.30 -2.99 -19.22
N ASN A 45 6.91 -2.02 -20.05
CA ASN A 45 6.28 -0.79 -19.58
C ASN A 45 4.92 -1.06 -18.92
N LEU A 46 4.11 -1.94 -19.47
CA LEU A 46 2.83 -2.33 -18.87
C LEU A 46 3.02 -3.07 -17.55
N LEU A 47 4.01 -3.98 -17.48
CA LEU A 47 4.37 -4.64 -16.21
C LEU A 47 4.85 -3.65 -15.16
N ALA A 48 5.70 -2.67 -15.53
CA ALA A 48 6.15 -1.63 -14.63
C ALA A 48 4.99 -0.76 -14.14
N GLN A 49 4.05 -0.39 -15.03
CA GLN A 49 2.84 0.33 -14.65
C GLN A 49 1.94 -0.51 -13.74
N GLY A 50 1.73 -1.78 -14.05
CA GLY A 50 0.94 -2.70 -13.21
C GLY A 50 1.51 -2.83 -11.80
N ASN A 51 2.83 -2.99 -11.68
CA ASN A 51 3.53 -3.00 -10.40
C ASN A 51 3.40 -1.65 -9.66
N GLY A 52 3.46 -0.53 -10.40
CA GLY A 52 3.25 0.81 -9.86
C GLY A 52 1.84 0.99 -9.29
N TYR A 53 0.81 0.55 -10.01
CA TYR A 53 -0.57 0.58 -9.51
C TYR A 53 -0.77 -0.31 -8.31
N SER A 54 -0.18 -1.51 -8.29
CA SER A 54 -0.24 -2.40 -7.11
C SER A 54 0.36 -1.72 -5.88
N LYS A 55 1.52 -1.09 -6.02
CA LYS A 55 2.14 -0.32 -4.93
C LYS A 55 1.33 0.90 -4.51
N ALA A 56 0.71 1.59 -5.45
CA ALA A 56 -0.18 2.71 -5.14
C ALA A 56 -1.41 2.26 -4.33
N ILE A 57 -1.99 1.10 -4.65
CA ILE A 57 -3.09 0.52 -3.90
C ILE A 57 -2.64 0.13 -2.48
N GLU A 58 -1.49 -0.53 -2.33
CA GLU A 58 -0.92 -0.86 -1.01
C GLU A 58 -0.71 0.40 -0.16
N ASN A 59 -0.13 1.46 -0.75
CA ASN A 59 0.09 2.73 -0.07
C ASN A 59 -1.25 3.41 0.32
N THR A 60 -2.24 3.35 -0.56
CA THR A 60 -3.57 3.89 -0.29
C THR A 60 -4.25 3.15 0.87
N ASN A 61 -4.17 1.82 0.90
CA ASN A 61 -4.70 1.02 1.99
C ASN A 61 -4.00 1.34 3.32
N SER A 62 -2.69 1.54 3.30
CA SER A 62 -1.92 1.97 4.47
C SER A 62 -2.32 3.36 4.95
N ALA A 63 -2.56 4.30 4.03
CA ALA A 63 -3.04 5.64 4.35
C ALA A 63 -4.46 5.61 4.95
N ILE A 64 -5.35 4.78 4.41
CA ILE A 64 -6.70 4.58 4.96
C ILE A 64 -6.61 4.04 6.39
N ALA A 65 -5.78 3.01 6.63
CA ALA A 65 -5.58 2.46 7.97
C ALA A 65 -5.06 3.52 8.95
N SER A 66 -4.08 4.32 8.55
CA SER A 66 -3.55 5.43 9.35
C SER A 66 -4.62 6.48 9.66
N THR A 67 -5.46 6.80 8.67
CA THR A 67 -6.57 7.74 8.84
C THR A 67 -7.63 7.21 9.80
N GLN A 68 -7.92 5.91 9.76
CA GLN A 68 -8.84 5.27 10.70
C GLN A 68 -8.32 5.31 12.13
N ILE A 69 -7.02 5.04 12.33
CA ILE A 69 -6.37 5.16 13.65
C ILE A 69 -6.46 6.60 14.16
N ALA A 70 -6.13 7.59 13.32
CA ALA A 70 -6.23 9.00 13.67
C ALA A 70 -7.68 9.42 14.03
N SER A 71 -8.66 8.95 13.25
CA SER A 71 -10.07 9.21 13.53
C SER A 71 -10.52 8.61 14.88
N SER A 72 -10.06 7.40 15.20
CA SER A 72 -10.35 6.77 16.49
C SER A 72 -9.71 7.55 17.65
N ALA A 73 -8.47 7.99 17.48
CA ALA A 73 -7.79 8.82 18.50
C ALA A 73 -8.52 10.16 18.74
N ILE A 74 -8.95 10.84 17.67
CA ILE A 74 -9.74 12.07 17.78
C ILE A 74 -11.07 11.83 18.49
N THR A 75 -11.73 10.70 18.25
CA THR A 75 -12.97 10.33 18.92
C THR A 75 -12.73 10.12 20.42
N GLU A 76 -11.65 9.43 20.79
CA GLU A 76 -11.27 9.24 22.19
C GLU A 76 -10.95 10.55 22.87
N GLN A 77 -10.17 11.41 22.22
CA GLN A 77 -9.87 12.76 22.74
C GLN A 77 -11.14 13.60 22.94
N SER A 78 -12.11 13.52 22.02
CA SER A 78 -13.39 14.20 22.16
C SER A 78 -14.15 13.69 23.40
N SER A 79 -14.15 12.39 23.64
CA SER A 79 -14.77 11.80 24.82
C SER A 79 -14.11 12.26 26.12
N ILE A 80 -12.79 12.36 26.14
CA ILE A 80 -12.04 12.89 27.30
C ILE A 80 -12.42 14.35 27.56
N LEU A 81 -12.50 15.18 26.52
CA LEU A 81 -12.90 16.58 26.63
C LEU A 81 -14.32 16.74 27.17
N ASP A 82 -15.27 15.93 26.71
CA ASP A 82 -16.64 15.94 27.19
C ASP A 82 -16.70 15.54 28.66
N ASN A 83 -15.96 14.53 29.10
CA ASN A 83 -15.84 14.14 30.50
C ASN A 83 -15.23 15.26 31.37
N ILE A 84 -14.19 15.92 30.88
CA ILE A 84 -13.58 17.07 31.60
C ILE A 84 -14.59 18.20 31.75
N LYS A 85 -15.35 18.51 30.69
CA LYS A 85 -16.39 19.52 30.68
C LYS A 85 -17.48 19.21 31.74
N GLU A 86 -17.93 17.96 31.78
CA GLU A 86 -18.92 17.52 32.79
C GLU A 86 -18.37 17.69 34.20
N LYS A 87 -17.14 17.29 34.46
CA LYS A 87 -16.48 17.45 35.75
C LYS A 87 -16.29 18.91 36.14
N LEU A 88 -15.95 19.78 35.20
CA LEU A 88 -15.87 21.23 35.45
C LEU A 88 -17.23 21.82 35.83
N LEU A 89 -18.30 21.40 35.14
CA LEU A 89 -19.67 21.81 35.49
C LEU A 89 -20.03 21.34 36.90
N GLN A 90 -19.70 20.09 37.27
CA GLN A 90 -19.93 19.57 38.61
C GLN A 90 -19.14 20.35 39.67
N ALA A 91 -17.87 20.68 39.40
CA ALA A 91 -17.04 21.46 40.32
C ALA A 91 -17.54 22.91 40.49
N SER A 92 -18.23 23.47 39.50
CA SER A 92 -18.75 24.82 39.49
C SER A 92 -20.08 24.97 40.26
N THR A 93 -20.71 23.84 40.66
CA THR A 93 -21.97 23.92 41.43
C THR A 93 -21.71 24.21 42.89
N ASP A 94 -22.60 25.00 43.50
CA ASP A 94 -22.49 25.41 44.92
C ASP A 94 -22.64 24.24 45.90
N THR A 95 -23.19 23.12 45.45
CA THR A 95 -23.37 21.90 46.26
C THR A 95 -22.11 21.07 46.40
N THR A 96 -21.04 21.33 45.61
CA THR A 96 -19.78 20.58 45.65
C THR A 96 -18.90 21.13 46.77
N SER A 97 -18.53 20.27 47.74
CA SER A 97 -17.62 20.61 48.82
C SER A 97 -16.21 20.95 48.33
N GLN A 98 -15.40 21.63 49.16
CA GLN A 98 -14.00 21.95 48.84
C GLN A 98 -13.19 20.67 48.54
N ASP A 99 -13.31 19.65 49.39
CA ASP A 99 -12.64 18.34 49.17
C ASP A 99 -13.10 17.67 47.88
N GLY A 100 -14.40 17.79 47.57
CA GLY A 100 -14.96 17.28 46.29
C GLY A 100 -14.35 17.97 45.07
N ARG A 101 -14.13 19.28 45.12
CA ARG A 101 -13.48 20.06 44.05
C ARG A 101 -12.01 19.63 43.86
N GLU A 102 -11.28 19.34 44.93
CA GLU A 102 -9.90 18.85 44.86
C GLU A 102 -9.82 17.46 44.24
N MET A 103 -10.76 16.57 44.56
CA MET A 103 -10.84 15.25 43.94
C MET A 103 -11.14 15.37 42.45
N ILE A 104 -12.08 16.22 42.04
CA ILE A 104 -12.40 16.49 40.64
C ILE A 104 -11.18 17.05 39.90
N LEU A 105 -10.42 17.96 40.52
CA LEU A 105 -9.21 18.53 39.91
C LEU A 105 -8.15 17.45 39.64
N LYS A 106 -7.92 16.54 40.59
CA LYS A 106 -7.00 15.40 40.39
C LYS A 106 -7.43 14.49 39.26
N ASP A 107 -8.74 14.25 39.14
CA ASP A 107 -9.32 13.42 38.11
C ASP A 107 -9.17 14.05 36.72
N ILE A 108 -9.42 15.38 36.61
CA ILE A 108 -9.18 16.15 35.39
C ILE A 108 -7.70 16.11 34.99
N GLN A 109 -6.77 16.27 35.95
CA GLN A 109 -5.34 16.17 35.71
C GLN A 109 -4.95 14.77 35.18
N SER A 110 -5.54 13.71 35.72
CA SER A 110 -5.32 12.35 35.24
C SER A 110 -5.80 12.16 33.79
N GLN A 111 -6.96 12.71 33.44
CA GLN A 111 -7.51 12.64 32.08
C GLN A 111 -6.70 13.48 31.09
N LEU A 112 -6.20 14.64 31.50
CA LEU A 112 -5.31 15.46 30.67
C LEU A 112 -3.96 14.77 30.37
N ASN A 113 -3.49 13.90 31.25
CA ASN A 113 -2.28 13.11 31.00
C ASN A 113 -2.51 11.95 30.01
N GLN A 114 -3.77 11.60 29.73
CA GLN A 114 -4.15 10.61 28.74
C GLN A 114 -4.44 11.24 27.36
N PHE A 115 -4.60 12.57 27.33
CA PHE A 115 -4.88 13.36 26.14
C PHE A 115 -3.64 13.52 25.22
#